data_e7ee16b7faa6d25e2fa43f5fc7353c0e
#
_entry.id   e7ee16b7faa6d25e2fa43f5fc7353c0e
#
_cell.length_a   1.000
_cell.length_b   1.000
_cell.length_c   1.000
_cell.angle_alpha   90.00
_cell.angle_beta   90.00
_cell.angle_gamma   90.00
#
_symmetry.space_group_name_H-M   'P 1'
#
loop_
_entity.id
_entity.type
_entity.pdbx_description
1 polymer ?
#
loop_
_entity_poly.entity_id
_entity_poly.type
_entity_poly.pdbx_seq_one_letter_code
_entity_poly.pdbx_strand_id
1 'polypeptide(L)'
;LFDGGIYSSVADPQTVPRAELTAVCLALEANTSPHLTIVVDASYIIRGFARGPRNLVRFSNPDLWGRFWRAVSARGGKETLSFQKVKSHLTPEEILSGVAPWGDVVLNHAADALAEYASSLAQLPSGIVADYKRAEVRTWLVQKRILAANRLAMTQSRSLRNPKGLTRKPKLRVGDRPEDLRKLGHR
;
A
#
# COMPACT_ATOMS: atom_id res chain seq x y z
N LEU A 1 -33.94 3.28 -2.71
CA LEU A 1 -34.26 3.16 -1.28
C LEU A 1 -33.03 2.63 -0.59
N PHE A 2 -32.60 3.28 0.49
CA PHE A 2 -31.47 2.83 1.32
C PHE A 2 -32.01 1.85 2.36
N ASP A 3 -31.69 0.56 2.23
CA ASP A 3 -32.22 -0.49 3.10
C ASP A 3 -31.39 -0.71 4.37
N GLY A 4 -30.18 -0.16 4.42
CA GLY A 4 -29.31 -0.27 5.58
C GLY A 4 -27.83 -0.09 5.25
N GLY A 5 -27.00 -0.08 6.29
CA GLY A 5 -25.56 0.01 6.18
C GLY A 5 -24.87 -0.94 7.15
N ILE A 6 -23.71 -1.45 6.76
CA ILE A 6 -22.86 -2.31 7.59
C ILE A 6 -21.52 -1.62 7.76
N TYR A 7 -21.03 -1.59 8.97
CA TYR A 7 -19.69 -1.12 9.29
C TYR A 7 -19.00 -2.09 10.26
N SER A 8 -17.69 -2.13 10.24
CA SER A 8 -16.88 -2.98 11.11
C SER A 8 -15.50 -2.40 11.30
N SER A 9 -14.86 -2.73 12.41
CA SER A 9 -13.42 -2.53 12.56
C SER A 9 -12.65 -3.45 11.62
N VAL A 10 -11.48 -3.02 11.22
CA VAL A 10 -10.58 -3.79 10.35
C VAL A 10 -9.52 -4.46 11.20
N ALA A 11 -9.32 -5.77 11.02
CA ALA A 11 -8.24 -6.50 11.66
C ALA A 11 -6.86 -6.04 11.12
N ASP A 12 -5.84 -6.11 11.96
CA ASP A 12 -4.48 -5.71 11.60
C ASP A 12 -3.91 -6.49 10.40
N PRO A 13 -3.08 -5.81 9.59
CA PRO A 13 -2.71 -4.40 9.64
C PRO A 13 -3.80 -3.48 9.11
N GLN A 14 -4.10 -2.40 9.82
CA GLN A 14 -5.14 -1.42 9.45
C GLN A 14 -4.66 -0.54 8.29
N THR A 15 -5.02 -0.92 7.08
CA THR A 15 -4.72 -0.18 5.85
C THR A 15 -5.97 0.10 5.04
N VAL A 16 -5.99 1.19 4.29
CA VAL A 16 -7.13 1.55 3.43
C VAL A 16 -7.53 0.40 2.48
N PRO A 17 -6.61 -0.24 1.72
CA PRO A 17 -7.00 -1.36 0.87
C PRO A 17 -7.59 -2.54 1.63
N ARG A 18 -7.17 -2.76 2.87
CA ARG A 18 -7.73 -3.82 3.70
C ARG A 18 -9.14 -3.49 4.17
N ALA A 19 -9.38 -2.22 4.53
CA ALA A 19 -10.71 -1.73 4.92
C ALA A 19 -11.71 -1.86 3.77
N GLU A 20 -11.37 -1.39 2.59
CA GLU A 20 -12.20 -1.48 1.38
C GLU A 20 -12.55 -2.93 1.02
N LEU A 21 -11.56 -3.84 1.03
CA LEU A 21 -11.82 -5.25 0.73
C LEU A 21 -12.65 -5.93 1.83
N THR A 22 -12.47 -5.54 3.09
CA THR A 22 -13.31 -6.01 4.20
C THR A 22 -14.75 -5.60 4.02
N ALA A 23 -15.01 -4.34 3.65
CA ALA A 23 -16.35 -3.84 3.37
C ALA A 23 -17.04 -4.64 2.25
N VAL A 24 -16.32 -4.94 1.18
CA VAL A 24 -16.84 -5.79 0.08
C VAL A 24 -17.14 -7.21 0.58
N CYS A 25 -16.29 -7.82 1.39
CA CYS A 25 -16.56 -9.13 1.98
C CYS A 25 -17.85 -9.12 2.83
N LEU A 26 -18.01 -8.09 3.67
CA LEU A 26 -19.21 -7.93 4.50
C LEU A 26 -20.49 -7.76 3.66
N ALA A 27 -20.41 -6.95 2.60
CA ALA A 27 -21.53 -6.76 1.68
C ALA A 27 -21.94 -8.07 0.98
N LEU A 28 -20.96 -8.90 0.58
CA LEU A 28 -21.20 -10.21 -0.02
C LEU A 28 -21.83 -11.19 0.97
N GLU A 29 -21.40 -11.17 2.21
CA GLU A 29 -21.88 -12.10 3.25
C GLU A 29 -23.27 -11.72 3.78
N ALA A 30 -23.56 -10.43 3.85
CA ALA A 30 -24.84 -9.94 4.38
C ALA A 30 -25.96 -9.93 3.34
N ASN A 31 -25.62 -9.86 2.04
CA ASN A 31 -26.62 -9.76 0.98
C ASN A 31 -26.91 -11.14 0.37
N THR A 32 -28.16 -11.54 0.38
CA THR A 32 -28.64 -12.83 -0.14
C THR A 32 -29.27 -12.76 -1.52
N SER A 33 -29.32 -11.58 -2.15
CA SER A 33 -29.89 -11.42 -3.51
C SER A 33 -29.14 -12.30 -4.52
N PRO A 34 -29.83 -12.92 -5.47
CA PRO A 34 -29.21 -13.82 -6.45
C PRO A 34 -28.21 -13.09 -7.35
N HIS A 35 -28.44 -11.81 -7.61
CA HIS A 35 -27.51 -10.94 -8.33
C HIS A 35 -27.19 -9.70 -7.50
N LEU A 36 -25.89 -9.38 -7.39
CA LEU A 36 -25.41 -8.23 -6.63
C LEU A 36 -24.48 -7.38 -7.49
N THR A 37 -24.78 -6.09 -7.60
CA THR A 37 -23.87 -5.09 -8.16
C THR A 37 -23.22 -4.33 -7.01
N ILE A 38 -21.88 -4.34 -6.95
CA ILE A 38 -21.12 -3.59 -5.96
C ILE A 38 -20.49 -2.39 -6.65
N VAL A 39 -20.82 -1.21 -6.15
CA VAL A 39 -20.23 0.05 -6.61
C VAL A 39 -19.02 0.35 -5.75
N VAL A 40 -17.84 0.50 -6.36
CA VAL A 40 -16.57 0.75 -5.65
C VAL A 40 -15.74 1.81 -6.37
N ASP A 41 -15.00 2.59 -5.61
CA ASP A 41 -13.98 3.50 -6.13
C ASP A 41 -12.58 2.83 -6.22
N ALA A 42 -12.37 1.71 -5.56
CA ALA A 42 -11.14 0.95 -5.49
C ALA A 42 -10.87 0.08 -6.72
N SER A 43 -10.14 0.59 -7.69
CA SER A 43 -9.81 -0.14 -8.93
C SER A 43 -9.09 -1.48 -8.70
N TYR A 44 -8.37 -1.65 -7.58
CA TYR A 44 -7.65 -2.91 -7.31
C TYR A 44 -8.61 -4.06 -6.99
N ILE A 45 -9.79 -3.78 -6.43
CA ILE A 45 -10.84 -4.78 -6.16
C ILE A 45 -11.37 -5.32 -7.50
N ILE A 46 -11.71 -4.44 -8.43
CA ILE A 46 -12.17 -4.82 -9.77
C ILE A 46 -11.11 -5.65 -10.48
N ARG A 47 -9.84 -5.23 -10.44
CA ARG A 47 -8.74 -6.00 -11.04
C ARG A 47 -8.53 -7.36 -10.37
N GLY A 48 -8.65 -7.43 -9.04
CA GLY A 48 -8.57 -8.68 -8.28
C GLY A 48 -9.69 -9.66 -8.65
N PHE A 49 -10.91 -9.15 -8.74
CA PHE A 49 -12.07 -9.94 -9.22
C PHE A 49 -11.89 -10.44 -10.66
N ALA A 50 -11.41 -9.59 -11.57
CA ALA A 50 -11.15 -9.98 -12.95
C ALA A 50 -10.13 -11.12 -13.07
N ARG A 51 -9.04 -11.08 -12.26
CA ARG A 51 -7.99 -12.12 -12.23
C ARG A 51 -8.47 -13.49 -11.75
N GLY A 52 -9.52 -13.51 -10.93
CA GLY A 52 -10.05 -14.76 -10.37
C GLY A 52 -9.26 -15.29 -9.15
N PRO A 53 -9.67 -16.46 -8.61
CA PRO A 53 -9.14 -17.01 -7.36
C PRO A 53 -7.77 -17.66 -7.47
N ARG A 54 -7.15 -17.70 -8.64
CA ARG A 54 -5.85 -18.36 -8.84
C ARG A 54 -4.71 -17.51 -8.25
N ASN A 55 -3.78 -18.16 -7.54
CA ASN A 55 -2.57 -17.52 -6.99
C ASN A 55 -2.85 -16.39 -5.99
N LEU A 56 -3.84 -16.55 -5.11
CA LEU A 56 -4.20 -15.56 -4.07
C LEU A 56 -3.01 -15.12 -3.20
N VAL A 57 -2.03 -15.98 -3.00
CA VAL A 57 -0.81 -15.69 -2.21
C VAL A 57 -0.02 -14.49 -2.77
N ARG A 58 -0.20 -14.17 -4.06
CA ARG A 58 0.46 -13.03 -4.72
C ARG A 58 -0.32 -11.72 -4.62
N PHE A 59 -1.50 -11.74 -4.04
CA PHE A 59 -2.29 -10.54 -3.81
C PHE A 59 -1.92 -9.90 -2.47
N SER A 60 -2.06 -8.58 -2.38
CA SER A 60 -2.11 -7.92 -1.09
C SER A 60 -3.37 -8.37 -0.35
N ASN A 61 -3.26 -8.66 0.95
CA ASN A 61 -4.36 -9.19 1.78
C ASN A 61 -4.91 -10.55 1.29
N PRO A 62 -4.09 -11.59 1.15
CA PRO A 62 -4.51 -12.88 0.59
C PRO A 62 -5.58 -13.58 1.44
N ASP A 63 -5.60 -13.33 2.74
CA ASP A 63 -6.62 -13.79 3.69
C ASP A 63 -8.01 -13.25 3.36
N LEU A 64 -8.11 -11.95 3.09
CA LEU A 64 -9.36 -11.31 2.68
C LEU A 64 -9.80 -11.73 1.28
N TRP A 65 -8.87 -11.88 0.35
CA TRP A 65 -9.20 -12.44 -0.96
C TRP A 65 -9.70 -13.88 -0.86
N GLY A 66 -9.16 -14.68 0.05
CA GLY A 66 -9.68 -16.02 0.35
C GLY A 66 -11.12 -15.96 0.90
N ARG A 67 -11.41 -15.03 1.81
CA ARG A 67 -12.76 -14.76 2.33
C ARG A 67 -13.71 -14.33 1.22
N PHE A 68 -13.30 -13.37 0.40
CA PHE A 68 -14.04 -12.87 -0.75
C PHE A 68 -14.45 -14.01 -1.70
N TRP A 69 -13.51 -14.85 -2.13
CA TRP A 69 -13.81 -15.93 -3.07
C TRP A 69 -14.66 -17.05 -2.47
N ARG A 70 -14.57 -17.29 -1.17
CA ARG A 70 -15.52 -18.19 -0.48
C ARG A 70 -16.93 -17.62 -0.52
N ALA A 71 -17.10 -16.34 -0.25
CA ALA A 71 -18.42 -15.69 -0.33
C ALA A 71 -18.97 -15.71 -1.76
N VAL A 72 -18.15 -15.43 -2.77
CA VAL A 72 -18.56 -15.54 -4.18
C VAL A 72 -19.00 -16.96 -4.54
N SER A 73 -18.25 -17.98 -4.13
CA SER A 73 -18.61 -19.38 -4.37
C SER A 73 -19.91 -19.78 -3.69
N ALA A 74 -20.12 -19.35 -2.44
CA ALA A 74 -21.36 -19.62 -1.67
C ALA A 74 -22.60 -18.99 -2.34
N ARG A 75 -22.43 -17.92 -3.12
CA ARG A 75 -23.51 -17.25 -3.86
C ARG A 75 -23.82 -17.90 -5.23
N GLY A 76 -23.11 -18.94 -5.62
CA GLY A 76 -23.28 -19.63 -6.89
C GLY A 76 -22.24 -19.25 -7.94
N GLY A 77 -21.25 -18.40 -7.61
CA GLY A 77 -20.14 -18.13 -8.51
C GLY A 77 -20.05 -16.67 -8.99
N LYS A 78 -19.12 -16.46 -9.90
CA LYS A 78 -18.72 -15.13 -10.39
C LYS A 78 -19.85 -14.41 -11.15
N GLU A 79 -20.74 -15.17 -11.73
CA GLU A 79 -21.86 -14.73 -12.57
C GLU A 79 -22.94 -13.98 -11.76
N THR A 80 -22.98 -14.21 -10.46
CA THR A 80 -23.92 -13.56 -9.52
C THR A 80 -23.46 -12.18 -9.08
N LEU A 81 -22.26 -11.75 -9.49
CA LEU A 81 -21.62 -10.55 -9.00
C LEU A 81 -21.14 -9.67 -10.14
N SER A 82 -21.45 -8.40 -10.08
CA SER A 82 -20.91 -7.37 -10.96
C SER A 82 -20.29 -6.24 -10.16
N PHE A 83 -19.28 -5.58 -10.74
CA PHE A 83 -18.65 -4.42 -10.16
C PHE A 83 -18.81 -3.21 -11.06
N GLN A 84 -19.23 -2.10 -10.47
CA GLN A 84 -19.27 -0.80 -11.11
C GLN A 84 -18.26 0.11 -10.43
N LYS A 85 -17.40 0.76 -11.24
CA LYS A 85 -16.45 1.73 -10.72
C LYS A 85 -17.10 3.10 -10.66
N VAL A 86 -16.99 3.76 -9.52
CA VAL A 86 -17.33 5.17 -9.32
C VAL A 86 -16.04 5.97 -9.11
N LYS A 87 -16.08 7.25 -9.45
CA LYS A 87 -15.00 8.19 -9.11
C LYS A 87 -15.16 8.62 -7.66
N SER A 88 -14.10 8.46 -6.86
CA SER A 88 -14.02 9.00 -5.51
C SER A 88 -13.94 10.53 -5.55
N HIS A 89 -14.50 11.19 -4.53
CA HIS A 89 -14.38 12.62 -4.31
C HIS A 89 -14.78 13.49 -5.52
N LEU A 90 -16.01 13.31 -6.00
CA LEU A 90 -16.58 14.16 -7.05
C LEU A 90 -16.73 15.61 -6.54
N THR A 91 -16.31 16.57 -7.36
CA THR A 91 -16.58 17.99 -7.08
C THR A 91 -18.06 18.33 -7.29
N PRO A 92 -18.57 19.40 -6.67
CA PRO A 92 -19.95 19.82 -6.92
C PRO A 92 -20.27 20.03 -8.41
N GLU A 93 -19.33 20.56 -9.18
CA GLU A 93 -19.47 20.79 -10.63
C GLU A 93 -19.58 19.46 -11.38
N GLU A 94 -18.78 18.46 -11.01
CA GLU A 94 -18.84 17.12 -11.61
C GLU A 94 -20.15 16.41 -11.28
N ILE A 95 -20.69 16.60 -10.07
CA ILE A 95 -21.99 16.06 -9.67
C ILE A 95 -23.09 16.69 -10.52
N LEU A 96 -23.07 18.02 -10.66
CA LEU A 96 -24.06 18.77 -11.44
C LEU A 96 -23.97 18.45 -12.95
N SER A 97 -22.79 18.15 -13.46
CA SER A 97 -22.60 17.77 -14.86
C SER A 97 -22.99 16.33 -15.18
N GLY A 98 -23.43 15.54 -14.19
CA GLY A 98 -23.90 14.17 -14.40
C GLY A 98 -22.80 13.15 -14.71
N VAL A 99 -21.56 13.40 -14.25
CA VAL A 99 -20.42 12.47 -14.41
C VAL A 99 -20.69 11.11 -13.77
N ALA A 100 -21.52 11.07 -12.73
CA ALA A 100 -21.99 9.83 -12.10
C ALA A 100 -23.49 9.88 -11.81
N PRO A 101 -24.19 8.75 -11.79
CA PRO A 101 -25.58 8.69 -11.34
C PRO A 101 -25.70 9.22 -9.91
N TRP A 102 -26.70 10.06 -9.67
CA TRP A 102 -26.91 10.66 -8.32
C TRP A 102 -27.01 9.61 -7.21
N GLY A 103 -27.64 8.48 -7.49
CA GLY A 103 -27.74 7.37 -6.54
C GLY A 103 -26.38 6.85 -6.10
N ASP A 104 -25.42 6.69 -7.03
CA ASP A 104 -24.07 6.21 -6.74
C ASP A 104 -23.30 7.24 -5.89
N VAL A 105 -23.51 8.53 -6.15
CA VAL A 105 -22.90 9.62 -5.35
C VAL A 105 -23.38 9.57 -3.91
N VAL A 106 -24.69 9.46 -3.71
CA VAL A 106 -25.31 9.40 -2.37
C VAL A 106 -24.86 8.15 -1.62
N LEU A 107 -24.83 6.98 -2.28
CA LEU A 107 -24.40 5.72 -1.67
C LEU A 107 -22.92 5.74 -1.31
N ASN A 108 -22.06 6.30 -2.17
CA ASN A 108 -20.64 6.44 -1.86
C ASN A 108 -20.43 7.38 -0.65
N HIS A 109 -21.14 8.49 -0.59
CA HIS A 109 -21.07 9.39 0.56
C HIS A 109 -21.56 8.74 1.86
N ALA A 110 -22.64 7.94 1.79
CA ALA A 110 -23.12 7.18 2.93
C ALA A 110 -22.10 6.11 3.39
N ALA A 111 -21.42 5.45 2.46
CA ALA A 111 -20.36 4.50 2.78
C ALA A 111 -19.16 5.17 3.46
N ASP A 112 -18.74 6.33 2.98
CA ASP A 112 -17.68 7.14 3.61
C ASP A 112 -18.06 7.55 5.04
N ALA A 113 -19.29 8.00 5.26
CA ALA A 113 -19.79 8.37 6.59
C ALA A 113 -19.81 7.17 7.57
N LEU A 114 -20.20 5.99 7.10
CA LEU A 114 -20.14 4.75 7.89
C LEU A 114 -18.70 4.33 8.22
N ALA A 115 -17.77 4.49 7.28
CA ALA A 115 -16.36 4.22 7.49
C ALA A 115 -15.75 5.18 8.52
N GLU A 116 -16.08 6.47 8.45
CA GLU A 116 -15.67 7.48 9.43
C GLU A 116 -16.23 7.16 10.82
N TYR A 117 -17.50 6.80 10.91
CA TYR A 117 -18.13 6.37 12.16
C TYR A 117 -17.43 5.14 12.75
N ALA A 118 -17.18 4.09 11.96
CA ALA A 118 -16.46 2.91 12.40
C ALA A 118 -15.04 3.24 12.90
N SER A 119 -14.35 4.13 12.19
CA SER A 119 -13.03 4.63 12.58
C SER A 119 -13.07 5.38 13.91
N SER A 120 -14.11 6.20 14.13
CA SER A 120 -14.27 6.95 15.38
C SER A 120 -14.46 6.04 16.59
N LEU A 121 -15.18 4.93 16.43
CA LEU A 121 -15.38 3.91 17.49
C LEU A 121 -14.09 3.13 17.80
N ALA A 122 -13.19 3.00 16.83
CA ALA A 122 -11.91 2.29 16.97
C ALA A 122 -10.75 3.21 17.38
N GLN A 123 -10.99 4.50 17.61
CA GLN A 123 -9.95 5.45 17.96
C GLN A 123 -9.31 5.12 19.32
N LEU A 124 -7.98 5.12 19.32
CA LEU A 124 -7.20 5.03 20.55
C LEU A 124 -7.35 6.30 21.38
N PRO A 125 -7.26 6.22 22.72
CA PRO A 125 -7.21 7.39 23.57
C PRO A 125 -6.15 8.41 23.09
N SER A 126 -6.52 9.68 23.07
CA SER A 126 -5.67 10.76 22.53
C SER A 126 -4.26 10.81 23.15
N GLY A 127 -4.12 10.43 24.42
CA GLY A 127 -2.84 10.31 25.10
C GLY A 127 -1.91 9.28 24.44
N ILE A 128 -2.43 8.10 24.10
CA ILE A 128 -1.67 7.03 23.42
C ILE A 128 -1.23 7.50 22.03
N VAL A 129 -2.14 8.14 21.29
CA VAL A 129 -1.81 8.71 19.97
C VAL A 129 -0.73 9.77 20.06
N ALA A 130 -0.79 10.65 21.08
CA ALA A 130 0.22 11.66 21.31
C ALA A 130 1.59 11.06 21.68
N ASP A 131 1.59 10.01 22.51
CA ASP A 131 2.84 9.31 22.88
C ASP A 131 3.47 8.63 21.66
N TYR A 132 2.67 7.97 20.84
CA TYR A 132 3.14 7.37 19.59
C TYR A 132 3.77 8.40 18.66
N LYS A 133 3.08 9.52 18.41
CA LYS A 133 3.60 10.62 17.58
C LYS A 133 4.92 11.18 18.12
N ARG A 134 5.03 11.34 19.45
CA ARG A 134 6.30 11.77 20.09
C ARG A 134 7.42 10.76 19.86
N ALA A 135 7.13 9.46 20.00
CA ALA A 135 8.10 8.39 19.75
C ALA A 135 8.54 8.35 18.28
N GLU A 136 7.61 8.52 17.34
CA GLU A 136 7.89 8.58 15.90
C GLU A 136 8.84 9.73 15.55
N VAL A 137 8.57 10.95 16.06
CA VAL A 137 9.44 12.10 15.85
C VAL A 137 10.85 11.86 16.43
N ARG A 138 10.94 11.28 17.63
CA ARG A 138 12.22 10.92 18.24
C ARG A 138 13.00 9.92 17.39
N THR A 139 12.34 8.87 16.94
CA THR A 139 12.94 7.84 16.08
C THR A 139 13.47 8.45 14.79
N TRP A 140 12.69 9.29 14.15
CA TRP A 140 13.11 9.99 12.93
C TRP A 140 14.34 10.90 13.15
N LEU A 141 14.39 11.64 14.28
CA LEU A 141 15.54 12.46 14.63
C LEU A 141 16.80 11.62 14.88
N VAL A 142 16.67 10.47 15.55
CA VAL A 142 17.77 9.53 15.77
C VAL A 142 18.28 8.99 14.44
N GLN A 143 17.39 8.53 13.58
CA GLN A 143 17.76 8.04 12.24
C GLN A 143 18.49 9.11 11.41
N LYS A 144 17.99 10.35 11.41
CA LYS A 144 18.70 11.48 10.75
C LYS A 144 20.11 11.70 11.29
N ARG A 145 20.30 11.64 12.61
CA ARG A 145 21.61 11.80 13.23
C ARG A 145 22.57 10.67 12.85
N ILE A 146 22.09 9.42 12.84
CA ILE A 146 22.87 8.25 12.40
C ILE A 146 23.29 8.41 10.93
N LEU A 147 22.38 8.79 10.06
CA LEU A 147 22.68 9.03 8.66
C LEU A 147 23.71 10.16 8.47
N ALA A 148 23.59 11.24 9.20
CA ALA A 148 24.54 12.35 9.15
C ALA A 148 25.94 11.93 9.64
N ALA A 149 26.03 11.20 10.76
CA ALA A 149 27.28 10.66 11.27
C ALA A 149 27.94 9.70 10.28
N ASN A 150 27.17 8.79 9.69
CA ASN A 150 27.69 7.87 8.67
C ASN A 150 28.19 8.60 7.42
N ARG A 151 27.49 9.64 6.95
CA ARG A 151 27.95 10.47 5.83
C ARG A 151 29.29 11.15 6.15
N LEU A 152 29.44 11.73 7.35
CA LEU A 152 30.70 12.35 7.80
C LEU A 152 31.83 11.33 7.87
N ALA A 153 31.60 10.16 8.47
CA ALA A 153 32.58 9.08 8.55
C ALA A 153 33.02 8.59 7.17
N MET A 154 32.08 8.42 6.24
CA MET A 154 32.39 8.03 4.86
C MET A 154 33.19 9.10 4.11
N THR A 155 32.89 10.38 4.34
CA THR A 155 33.62 11.50 3.73
C THR A 155 35.05 11.56 4.24
N GLN A 156 35.25 11.44 5.57
CA GLN A 156 36.57 11.39 6.19
C GLN A 156 37.36 10.17 5.73
N SER A 157 36.78 9.00 5.69
CA SER A 157 37.44 7.78 5.18
C SER A 157 37.87 7.92 3.72
N ARG A 158 37.11 8.61 2.88
CA ARG A 158 37.48 8.88 1.48
C ARG A 158 38.66 9.87 1.39
N SER A 159 38.71 10.90 2.23
CA SER A 159 39.82 11.84 2.26
C SER A 159 41.13 11.19 2.75
N LEU A 160 41.03 10.26 3.72
CA LEU A 160 42.17 9.49 4.22
C LEU A 160 42.67 8.45 3.19
N ARG A 161 41.78 7.88 2.38
CA ARG A 161 42.14 6.91 1.32
C ARG A 161 42.72 7.54 0.07
N ASN A 162 42.51 8.86 -0.14
CA ASN A 162 43.09 9.63 -1.23
C ASN A 162 43.77 10.89 -0.65
N PRO A 163 44.89 10.78 0.06
CA PRO A 163 45.69 11.94 0.40
C PRO A 163 46.17 12.54 -0.93
N LYS A 164 45.89 13.84 -1.11
CA LYS A 164 46.35 14.60 -2.28
C LYS A 164 47.86 14.41 -2.40
N GLY A 165 48.30 13.69 -3.41
CA GLY A 165 49.72 13.49 -3.70
C GLY A 165 50.23 12.05 -3.83
N LEU A 166 49.44 11.02 -3.50
CA LEU A 166 49.86 9.66 -3.83
C LEU A 166 49.53 9.39 -5.31
N THR A 167 50.56 9.40 -6.15
CA THR A 167 50.47 8.90 -7.52
C THR A 167 49.88 7.49 -7.51
N ARG A 168 48.78 7.33 -8.21
CA ARG A 168 48.19 6.00 -8.42
C ARG A 168 49.25 5.07 -8.98
N LYS A 169 49.62 4.01 -8.30
CA LYS A 169 50.42 2.95 -8.90
C LYS A 169 49.76 2.56 -10.22
N PRO A 170 50.52 2.50 -11.35
CA PRO A 170 49.91 2.14 -12.60
C PRO A 170 49.21 0.78 -12.47
N LYS A 171 47.97 0.72 -12.93
CA LYS A 171 47.26 -0.57 -13.02
C LYS A 171 47.99 -1.43 -14.03
N LEU A 172 48.54 -2.57 -13.62
CA LEU A 172 49.01 -3.59 -14.55
C LEU A 172 47.88 -3.93 -15.52
N ARG A 173 48.16 -3.81 -16.81
CA ARG A 173 47.25 -4.26 -17.87
C ARG A 173 47.35 -5.79 -17.98
N VAL A 174 46.21 -6.43 -18.14
CA VAL A 174 46.16 -7.88 -18.45
C VAL A 174 46.87 -8.05 -19.78
N GLY A 175 48.08 -8.72 -19.74
CA GLY A 175 48.93 -8.91 -20.92
C GLY A 175 50.37 -8.40 -20.80
N ASP A 176 50.74 -7.75 -19.70
CA ASP A 176 52.13 -7.34 -19.46
C ASP A 176 52.99 -8.62 -19.30
N ARG A 177 54.11 -8.68 -20.08
CA ARG A 177 55.00 -9.85 -20.10
C ARG A 177 55.74 -9.97 -18.75
N PRO A 178 56.13 -11.17 -18.31
CA PRO A 178 56.86 -11.36 -17.06
C PRO A 178 58.12 -10.51 -16.93
N GLU A 179 58.77 -10.18 -18.05
CA GLU A 179 59.95 -9.31 -18.14
C GLU A 179 59.67 -7.85 -17.78
N ASP A 180 58.48 -7.37 -18.10
CA ASP A 180 58.03 -5.99 -17.78
C ASP A 180 57.67 -5.90 -16.29
N LEU A 181 57.15 -6.96 -15.70
CA LEU A 181 56.85 -7.05 -14.29
C LEU A 181 58.12 -6.99 -13.39
N ARG A 182 59.23 -7.60 -13.84
CA ARG A 182 60.52 -7.52 -13.12
C ARG A 182 61.09 -6.11 -13.11
N LYS A 183 60.92 -5.33 -14.19
CA LYS A 183 61.33 -3.91 -14.26
C LYS A 183 60.53 -3.02 -13.28
N LEU A 184 59.33 -3.44 -12.89
CA LEU A 184 58.48 -2.75 -11.96
C LEU A 184 58.70 -3.18 -10.49
N GLY A 185 59.76 -3.97 -10.20
CA GLY A 185 60.15 -4.34 -8.84
C GLY A 185 59.37 -5.50 -8.22
N HIS A 186 58.67 -6.30 -9.04
CA HIS A 186 58.10 -7.57 -8.60
C HIS A 186 59.16 -8.67 -8.71
N ARG A 187 59.45 -9.32 -7.57
CA ARG A 187 60.27 -10.55 -7.50
C ARG A 187 59.43 -11.78 -7.75
#